data_4da8dc8c8f2aa2b21bed5990ff90f51d
#
_entry.id   4da8dc8c8f2aa2b21bed5990ff90f51d
#
_cell.length_a   1.000
_cell.length_b   1.000
_cell.length_c   1.000
_cell.angle_alpha   90.00
_cell.angle_beta   90.00
_cell.angle_gamma   90.00
#
_symmetry.space_group_name_H-M   'P 1'
#
loop_
_entity.id
_entity.type
_entity.pdbx_description
1 polymer ?
#
loop_
_entity_poly.entity_id
_entity_poly.type
_entity_poly.pdbx_seq_one_letter_code
_entity_poly.pdbx_strand_id
1 'polypeptide(L)'
;MNRKTALLSIITLSLSTSLLMGNYNSASAEEINSDDYYQKKGEELQYSDFSSQYSKELKSVKEETVNQIRKESLSSDQQNNYHASAVSGSMGSAGDVLTTMKGSSSTANAWPGGHAAIVVDSANTIEAYGNKGPSKDGVRYWSNNWKNRWKDAKVQRVKNSTASQRAKAVKYTKAQLYEPYNYNFASKNKTDSWYCSQLVWRAWKEQGYDLDSSSVPGVFPVDIRKSNKLK
;
A
#
# COMPACT_ATOMS: atom_id res chain seq x y z
N MET A 1 15.71 38.17 -78.08
CA MET A 1 14.88 38.03 -76.85
C MET A 1 15.24 36.68 -76.24
N ASN A 2 16.14 36.63 -75.25
CA ASN A 2 16.67 35.42 -74.67
C ASN A 2 15.97 35.17 -73.34
N ARG A 3 15.24 34.07 -73.26
CA ARG A 3 14.72 33.57 -71.99
C ARG A 3 15.81 32.68 -71.38
N LYS A 4 16.36 33.11 -70.25
CA LYS A 4 17.24 32.29 -69.44
C LYS A 4 16.37 31.46 -68.50
N THR A 5 16.39 30.16 -68.74
CA THR A 5 15.80 29.13 -67.85
C THR A 5 16.77 28.91 -66.72
N ALA A 6 16.34 29.24 -65.49
CA ALA A 6 17.08 28.90 -64.30
C ALA A 6 16.74 27.49 -63.86
N LEU A 7 17.71 26.57 -63.91
CA LEU A 7 17.63 25.25 -63.33
C LEU A 7 17.77 25.36 -61.79
N LEU A 8 16.72 25.03 -61.10
CA LEU A 8 16.77 24.84 -59.65
C LEU A 8 17.25 23.44 -59.37
N SER A 9 18.49 23.33 -58.95
CA SER A 9 19.02 22.04 -58.44
C SER A 9 18.46 21.77 -57.07
N ILE A 10 17.57 20.79 -56.97
CA ILE A 10 17.10 20.26 -55.70
C ILE A 10 18.17 19.32 -55.18
N ILE A 11 18.93 19.74 -54.18
CA ILE A 11 19.84 18.88 -53.46
C ILE A 11 18.96 18.11 -52.47
N THR A 12 18.66 16.87 -52.81
CA THR A 12 18.07 15.92 -51.84
C THR A 12 19.16 15.48 -50.88
N LEU A 13 19.18 16.05 -49.73
CA LEU A 13 20.00 15.60 -48.63
C LEU A 13 19.38 14.33 -48.08
N SER A 14 19.84 13.18 -48.52
CA SER A 14 19.50 11.90 -47.93
C SER A 14 20.15 11.83 -46.56
N LEU A 15 19.37 12.13 -45.52
CA LEU A 15 19.73 11.76 -44.15
C LEU A 15 19.66 10.22 -44.05
N SER A 16 20.80 9.60 -44.21
CA SER A 16 20.99 8.22 -43.77
C SER A 16 20.98 8.23 -42.26
N THR A 17 19.79 8.05 -41.66
CA THR A 17 19.66 7.61 -40.28
C THR A 17 20.22 6.18 -40.21
N SER A 18 21.51 6.04 -39.98
CA SER A 18 22.07 4.82 -39.45
C SER A 18 21.40 4.62 -38.09
N LEU A 19 20.35 3.78 -38.09
CA LEU A 19 19.83 3.17 -36.88
C LEU A 19 21.01 2.41 -36.26
N LEU A 20 21.66 3.00 -35.31
CA LEU A 20 22.37 2.28 -34.27
C LEU A 20 21.31 1.45 -33.54
N MET A 21 20.99 0.30 -34.11
CA MET A 21 20.46 -0.83 -33.37
C MET A 21 21.56 -1.22 -32.39
N GLY A 22 21.65 -0.45 -31.30
CA GLY A 22 22.27 -0.95 -30.11
C GLY A 22 21.59 -2.29 -29.82
N ASN A 23 22.38 -3.36 -29.87
CA ASN A 23 21.98 -4.63 -29.29
C ASN A 23 21.52 -4.33 -27.85
N TYR A 24 20.23 -4.01 -27.69
CA TYR A 24 19.55 -4.37 -26.49
C TYR A 24 19.56 -5.88 -26.48
N ASN A 25 20.62 -6.45 -25.91
CA ASN A 25 20.49 -7.74 -25.29
C ASN A 25 19.22 -7.56 -24.45
N SER A 26 18.14 -8.16 -24.91
CA SER A 26 17.09 -8.59 -24.05
C SER A 26 17.80 -9.54 -23.09
N ALA A 27 18.38 -8.98 -22.02
CA ALA A 27 18.57 -9.75 -20.82
C ALA A 27 17.18 -10.35 -20.63
N SER A 28 17.07 -11.65 -20.90
CA SER A 28 15.92 -12.42 -20.48
C SER A 28 15.64 -11.90 -19.10
N ALA A 29 14.45 -11.34 -18.89
CA ALA A 29 14.00 -11.04 -17.56
C ALA A 29 14.09 -12.40 -16.87
N GLU A 30 15.21 -12.66 -16.20
CA GLU A 30 15.29 -13.72 -15.24
C GLU A 30 14.06 -13.46 -14.40
N GLU A 31 13.20 -14.44 -14.38
CA GLU A 31 12.01 -14.42 -13.54
C GLU A 31 12.58 -14.31 -12.13
N ILE A 32 12.78 -13.05 -11.68
CA ILE A 32 13.29 -12.74 -10.35
C ILE A 32 12.28 -13.41 -9.46
N ASN A 33 12.69 -14.50 -8.82
CA ASN A 33 11.86 -15.16 -7.83
C ASN A 33 11.42 -14.06 -6.87
N SER A 34 10.15 -13.69 -6.95
CA SER A 34 9.62 -12.52 -6.26
C SER A 34 9.89 -12.62 -4.76
N ASP A 35 9.86 -13.84 -4.22
CA ASP A 35 10.05 -14.11 -2.79
C ASP A 35 11.50 -13.83 -2.37
N ASP A 36 12.49 -14.26 -3.15
CA ASP A 36 13.91 -13.98 -2.89
C ASP A 36 14.22 -12.49 -2.97
N TYR A 37 13.65 -11.80 -3.96
CA TYR A 37 13.82 -10.35 -4.10
C TYR A 37 13.30 -9.60 -2.87
N TYR A 38 12.10 -9.93 -2.39
CA TYR A 38 11.48 -9.24 -1.25
C TYR A 38 12.11 -9.64 0.07
N GLN A 39 12.52 -10.90 0.20
CA GLN A 39 13.26 -11.36 1.37
C GLN A 39 14.59 -10.62 1.47
N LYS A 40 15.39 -10.58 0.41
CA LYS A 40 16.65 -9.86 0.37
C LYS A 40 16.49 -8.37 0.64
N LYS A 41 15.48 -7.75 0.05
CA LYS A 41 15.17 -6.33 0.30
C LYS A 41 14.71 -6.07 1.72
N GLY A 42 13.94 -6.98 2.32
CA GLY A 42 13.57 -6.94 3.73
C GLY A 42 14.77 -7.08 4.65
N GLU A 43 15.71 -7.95 4.32
CA GLU A 43 16.95 -8.16 5.06
C GLU A 43 17.89 -6.94 4.96
N GLU A 44 18.07 -6.36 3.77
CA GLU A 44 18.87 -5.15 3.57
C GLU A 44 18.34 -3.98 4.41
N LEU A 45 17.03 -3.80 4.49
CA LEU A 45 16.40 -2.75 5.29
C LEU A 45 16.44 -3.05 6.79
N GLN A 46 16.38 -4.32 7.17
CA GLN A 46 16.47 -4.75 8.56
C GLN A 46 17.84 -4.47 9.17
N TYR A 47 18.92 -4.60 8.39
CA TYR A 47 20.27 -4.36 8.87
C TYR A 47 20.66 -2.88 8.93
N SER A 48 20.09 -2.04 8.07
CA SER A 48 20.50 -0.64 7.98
C SER A 48 19.80 0.30 8.97
N ASP A 49 18.55 0.00 9.37
CA ASP A 49 17.67 1.00 9.97
C ASP A 49 17.09 0.62 11.34
N PHE A 50 17.29 -0.61 11.81
CA PHE A 50 16.75 -1.05 13.09
C PHE A 50 17.81 -1.10 14.20
N SER A 51 17.75 -0.13 15.09
CA SER A 51 18.48 -0.22 16.37
C SER A 51 17.99 -1.43 17.19
N SER A 52 18.82 -1.92 18.09
CA SER A 52 18.46 -2.99 19.03
C SER A 52 17.18 -2.66 19.84
N GLN A 53 16.97 -1.38 20.13
CA GLN A 53 15.77 -0.89 20.79
C GLN A 53 14.52 -1.09 19.91
N TYR A 54 14.58 -0.72 18.63
CA TYR A 54 13.46 -0.91 17.72
C TYR A 54 13.10 -2.38 17.53
N SER A 55 14.09 -3.27 17.47
CA SER A 55 13.86 -4.73 17.40
C SER A 55 13.11 -5.25 18.61
N LYS A 56 13.36 -4.71 19.81
CA LYS A 56 12.65 -5.05 21.04
C LYS A 56 11.19 -4.56 20.99
N GLU A 57 10.98 -3.35 20.55
CA GLU A 57 9.64 -2.77 20.38
C GLU A 57 8.82 -3.51 19.31
N LEU A 58 9.45 -3.88 18.19
CA LEU A 58 8.82 -4.68 17.15
C LEU A 58 8.39 -6.07 17.66
N LYS A 59 9.20 -6.71 18.51
CA LYS A 59 8.81 -7.95 19.17
C LYS A 59 7.57 -7.78 20.04
N SER A 60 7.48 -6.70 20.78
CA SER A 60 6.28 -6.36 21.57
C SER A 60 5.05 -6.17 20.68
N VAL A 61 5.17 -5.48 19.55
CA VAL A 61 4.06 -5.32 18.58
C VAL A 61 3.63 -6.66 17.98
N LYS A 62 4.57 -7.57 17.70
CA LYS A 62 4.25 -8.93 17.25
C LYS A 62 3.45 -9.71 18.29
N GLU A 63 3.88 -9.67 19.55
CA GLU A 63 3.17 -10.31 20.67
C GLU A 63 1.77 -9.72 20.85
N GLU A 64 1.64 -8.41 20.74
CA GLU A 64 0.35 -7.73 20.81
C GLU A 64 -0.57 -8.11 19.66
N THR A 65 -0.05 -8.24 18.45
CA THR A 65 -0.79 -8.72 17.27
C THR A 65 -1.32 -10.15 17.51
N VAL A 66 -0.50 -11.04 18.03
CA VAL A 66 -0.91 -12.42 18.37
C VAL A 66 -1.98 -12.42 19.46
N ASN A 67 -1.81 -11.59 20.48
CA ASN A 67 -2.79 -11.48 21.57
C ASN A 67 -4.13 -10.93 21.08
N GLN A 68 -4.11 -9.96 20.15
CA GLN A 68 -5.33 -9.44 19.53
C GLN A 68 -6.05 -10.52 18.70
N ILE A 69 -5.31 -11.30 17.89
CA ILE A 69 -5.87 -12.44 17.16
C ILE A 69 -6.55 -13.42 18.12
N ARG A 70 -5.88 -13.76 19.22
CA ARG A 70 -6.42 -14.70 20.23
C ARG A 70 -7.69 -14.16 20.89
N LYS A 71 -7.67 -12.88 21.29
CA LYS A 71 -8.81 -12.22 21.90
C LYS A 71 -10.03 -12.20 20.98
N GLU A 72 -9.83 -11.89 19.70
CA GLU A 72 -10.91 -11.83 18.71
C GLU A 72 -11.43 -13.23 18.33
N SER A 73 -10.57 -14.24 18.33
CA SER A 73 -11.00 -15.63 18.10
C SER A 73 -11.91 -16.17 19.21
N LEU A 74 -11.79 -15.65 20.42
CA LEU A 74 -12.67 -15.99 21.55
C LEU A 74 -13.98 -15.22 21.52
N SER A 75 -14.04 -14.09 20.82
CA SER A 75 -15.23 -13.21 20.75
C SER A 75 -16.04 -13.35 19.46
N SER A 76 -15.68 -14.29 18.57
CA SER A 76 -16.21 -14.39 17.21
C SER A 76 -17.67 -14.88 17.09
N ASP A 77 -18.36 -15.18 18.19
CA ASP A 77 -19.74 -15.67 18.15
C ASP A 77 -20.81 -14.54 18.01
N GLN A 78 -20.42 -13.29 17.90
CA GLN A 78 -21.34 -12.16 17.85
C GLN A 78 -21.03 -11.07 16.81
N GLN A 79 -20.88 -11.38 15.53
CA GLN A 79 -20.92 -10.33 14.49
C GLN A 79 -21.49 -10.82 13.14
N ASN A 80 -22.78 -11.02 13.11
CA ASN A 80 -23.52 -11.13 11.84
C ASN A 80 -24.53 -10.00 11.76
N ASN A 81 -24.15 -8.87 11.12
CA ASN A 81 -25.10 -7.93 10.51
C ASN A 81 -24.32 -6.83 9.78
N TYR A 82 -23.92 -7.12 8.54
CA TYR A 82 -23.57 -6.08 7.57
C TYR A 82 -24.27 -6.37 6.24
N HIS A 83 -25.02 -5.38 5.76
CA HIS A 83 -25.76 -5.45 4.50
C HIS A 83 -24.80 -5.60 3.32
N ALA A 84 -25.15 -6.53 2.42
CA ALA A 84 -24.38 -6.82 1.22
C ALA A 84 -24.38 -5.62 0.26
N SER A 85 -23.20 -5.17 -0.11
CA SER A 85 -22.95 -4.22 -1.19
C SER A 85 -22.60 -4.94 -2.50
N ALA A 86 -22.56 -4.22 -3.61
CA ALA A 86 -22.49 -4.75 -4.98
C ALA A 86 -21.37 -5.77 -5.30
N VAL A 87 -20.30 -5.83 -4.51
CA VAL A 87 -19.27 -6.87 -4.60
C VAL A 87 -19.43 -7.84 -3.43
N SER A 88 -19.46 -9.16 -3.73
CA SER A 88 -19.56 -10.19 -2.69
C SER A 88 -18.42 -10.03 -1.67
N GLY A 89 -18.80 -9.89 -0.39
CA GLY A 89 -17.84 -9.73 0.70
C GLY A 89 -17.29 -8.31 0.85
N SER A 90 -17.92 -7.30 0.26
CA SER A 90 -17.55 -5.90 0.47
C SER A 90 -17.85 -5.44 1.90
N MET A 91 -17.03 -4.50 2.41
CA MET A 91 -17.16 -3.97 3.75
C MET A 91 -16.95 -2.46 3.75
N GLY A 92 -17.76 -1.77 4.58
CA GLY A 92 -17.63 -0.35 4.83
C GLY A 92 -18.09 0.57 3.72
N SER A 93 -17.87 1.84 3.93
CA SER A 93 -18.20 2.94 3.01
C SER A 93 -16.98 3.84 2.84
N ALA A 94 -17.00 4.74 1.85
CA ALA A 94 -15.89 5.63 1.55
C ALA A 94 -15.27 6.28 2.81
N GLY A 95 -13.97 6.11 2.96
CA GLY A 95 -13.16 6.58 4.09
C GLY A 95 -13.14 5.66 5.31
N ASP A 96 -13.96 4.62 5.36
CA ASP A 96 -13.83 3.63 6.44
C ASP A 96 -12.49 2.90 6.35
N VAL A 97 -11.99 2.48 7.49
CA VAL A 97 -10.73 1.77 7.65
C VAL A 97 -10.99 0.28 7.79
N LEU A 98 -10.30 -0.51 7.01
CA LEU A 98 -10.33 -1.96 7.11
C LEU A 98 -9.02 -2.46 7.71
N THR A 99 -9.13 -3.41 8.63
CA THR A 99 -7.96 -4.07 9.23
C THR A 99 -8.16 -5.58 9.33
N THR A 100 -7.09 -6.33 9.17
CA THR A 100 -6.99 -7.74 9.56
C THR A 100 -5.69 -7.96 10.33
N MET A 101 -5.70 -8.87 11.29
CA MET A 101 -4.49 -9.28 12.03
C MET A 101 -3.84 -10.53 11.41
N LYS A 102 -4.58 -11.23 10.54
CA LYS A 102 -4.12 -12.47 9.89
C LYS A 102 -3.43 -12.24 8.55
N GLY A 103 -3.64 -11.07 7.93
CA GLY A 103 -3.02 -10.72 6.67
C GLY A 103 -1.53 -10.40 6.82
N SER A 104 -0.84 -10.40 5.69
CA SER A 104 0.49 -9.85 5.58
C SER A 104 0.54 -8.92 4.37
N SER A 105 1.15 -7.77 4.54
CA SER A 105 1.42 -6.82 3.44
C SER A 105 2.85 -6.92 2.94
N SER A 106 3.67 -7.72 3.62
CA SER A 106 5.07 -7.94 3.29
C SER A 106 5.55 -9.28 3.84
N THR A 107 6.50 -9.91 3.15
CA THR A 107 7.26 -11.06 3.63
C THR A 107 8.47 -10.65 4.46
N ALA A 108 8.75 -9.37 4.59
CA ALA A 108 9.87 -8.86 5.38
C ALA A 108 9.79 -9.34 6.83
N ASN A 109 10.91 -9.87 7.35
CA ASN A 109 10.99 -10.41 8.71
C ASN A 109 10.63 -9.38 9.80
N ALA A 110 10.83 -8.10 9.50
CA ALA A 110 10.47 -7.00 10.40
C ALA A 110 8.97 -6.65 10.41
N TRP A 111 8.13 -7.26 9.56
CA TRP A 111 6.70 -6.99 9.56
C TRP A 111 6.00 -7.75 10.70
N PRO A 112 5.29 -7.06 11.62
CA PRO A 112 4.69 -7.71 12.80
C PRO A 112 3.38 -8.44 12.49
N GLY A 113 2.92 -8.42 11.24
CA GLY A 113 1.68 -9.05 10.80
C GLY A 113 0.52 -8.08 10.60
N GLY A 114 -0.55 -8.61 10.01
CA GLY A 114 -1.75 -7.85 9.71
C GLY A 114 -1.68 -7.07 8.40
N HIS A 115 -2.82 -6.46 8.04
CA HIS A 115 -2.97 -5.59 6.89
C HIS A 115 -4.02 -4.51 7.15
N ALA A 116 -3.91 -3.38 6.44
CA ALA A 116 -4.85 -2.29 6.54
C ALA A 116 -5.17 -1.68 5.17
N ALA A 117 -6.37 -1.14 5.03
CA ALA A 117 -6.83 -0.48 3.81
C ALA A 117 -7.78 0.68 4.13
N ILE A 118 -7.99 1.54 3.13
CA ILE A 118 -9.06 2.52 3.13
C ILE A 118 -10.11 2.15 2.08
N VAL A 119 -11.38 2.23 2.45
CA VAL A 119 -12.50 1.97 1.55
C VAL A 119 -12.67 3.16 0.61
N VAL A 120 -12.72 2.90 -0.68
CA VAL A 120 -13.06 3.91 -1.71
C VAL A 120 -14.56 3.92 -1.97
N ASP A 121 -15.11 2.72 -2.19
CA ASP A 121 -16.51 2.46 -2.45
C ASP A 121 -16.84 0.97 -2.19
N SER A 122 -18.04 0.54 -2.55
CA SER A 122 -18.47 -0.86 -2.39
C SER A 122 -17.70 -1.85 -3.26
N ALA A 123 -17.01 -1.40 -4.30
CA ALA A 123 -16.25 -2.26 -5.21
C ALA A 123 -14.75 -2.21 -4.93
N ASN A 124 -14.23 -1.13 -4.37
CA ASN A 124 -12.81 -0.84 -4.34
C ASN A 124 -12.30 -0.40 -2.97
N THR A 125 -11.10 -0.86 -2.65
CA THR A 125 -10.22 -0.32 -1.61
C THR A 125 -8.95 0.25 -2.25
N ILE A 126 -8.20 1.06 -1.51
CA ILE A 126 -6.80 1.39 -1.83
C ILE A 126 -5.93 0.79 -0.74
N GLU A 127 -4.92 0.04 -1.17
CA GLU A 127 -4.03 -0.75 -0.32
C GLU A 127 -2.59 -0.63 -0.80
N ALA A 128 -1.63 -0.69 0.12
CA ALA A 128 -0.21 -0.82 -0.21
C ALA A 128 0.26 -2.24 0.10
N TYR A 129 0.83 -2.92 -0.89
CA TYR A 129 1.39 -4.26 -0.78
C TYR A 129 2.84 -4.29 -1.21
N GLY A 130 3.65 -5.10 -0.55
CA GLY A 130 5.06 -5.26 -0.79
C GLY A 130 5.52 -6.65 -1.25
N ASN A 131 4.62 -7.57 -1.58
CA ASN A 131 4.97 -8.94 -1.96
C ASN A 131 4.03 -9.50 -3.03
N LYS A 132 3.60 -8.65 -3.95
CA LYS A 132 2.68 -9.00 -5.04
C LYS A 132 3.35 -9.00 -6.41
N GLY A 133 4.66 -8.81 -6.44
CA GLY A 133 5.45 -8.67 -7.65
C GLY A 133 5.63 -7.21 -8.09
N PRO A 134 6.70 -6.91 -8.84
CA PRO A 134 7.10 -5.54 -9.18
C PRO A 134 5.99 -4.70 -9.80
N SER A 135 5.11 -5.31 -10.61
CA SER A 135 4.00 -4.61 -11.27
C SER A 135 2.81 -4.30 -10.35
N LYS A 136 2.71 -4.97 -9.18
CA LYS A 136 1.58 -4.85 -8.24
C LYS A 136 1.96 -4.31 -6.88
N ASP A 137 3.25 -4.21 -6.59
CA ASP A 137 3.74 -3.61 -5.36
C ASP A 137 3.43 -2.12 -5.26
N GLY A 138 3.43 -1.62 -4.04
CA GLY A 138 3.08 -0.25 -3.74
C GLY A 138 1.58 -0.04 -3.62
N VAL A 139 1.15 1.19 -3.85
CA VAL A 139 -0.23 1.63 -3.67
C VAL A 139 -1.07 1.33 -4.90
N ARG A 140 -2.14 0.56 -4.74
CA ARG A 140 -3.01 0.13 -5.83
C ARG A 140 -4.47 0.09 -5.41
N TYR A 141 -5.35 0.10 -6.41
CA TYR A 141 -6.73 -0.33 -6.23
C TYR A 141 -6.78 -1.84 -6.06
N TRP A 142 -7.62 -2.28 -5.12
CA TRP A 142 -7.95 -3.68 -4.88
C TRP A 142 -9.45 -3.84 -4.76
N SER A 143 -9.93 -5.04 -5.07
CA SER A 143 -11.35 -5.36 -4.86
C SER A 143 -11.71 -5.28 -3.38
N ASN A 144 -12.82 -4.62 -3.06
CA ASN A 144 -13.39 -4.58 -1.72
C ASN A 144 -14.12 -5.90 -1.37
N ASN A 145 -13.39 -7.01 -1.42
CA ASN A 145 -13.90 -8.33 -1.05
C ASN A 145 -13.34 -8.80 0.30
N TRP A 146 -13.14 -7.87 1.20
CA TRP A 146 -12.40 -8.07 2.45
C TRP A 146 -12.98 -9.16 3.35
N LYS A 147 -14.31 -9.25 3.46
CA LYS A 147 -14.99 -10.31 4.23
C LYS A 147 -14.66 -11.70 3.71
N ASN A 148 -14.43 -11.84 2.40
CA ASN A 148 -14.08 -13.11 1.77
C ASN A 148 -12.58 -13.41 1.89
N ARG A 149 -11.74 -12.37 1.83
CA ARG A 149 -10.27 -12.52 1.95
C ARG A 149 -9.83 -12.85 3.36
N TRP A 150 -10.47 -12.26 4.37
CA TRP A 150 -10.00 -12.31 5.75
C TRP A 150 -11.14 -12.63 6.71
N LYS A 151 -11.06 -13.76 7.40
CA LYS A 151 -12.08 -14.18 8.39
C LYS A 151 -12.19 -13.22 9.59
N ASP A 152 -11.10 -12.53 9.93
CA ASP A 152 -11.03 -11.54 11.01
C ASP A 152 -11.07 -10.09 10.52
N ALA A 153 -11.52 -9.88 9.27
CA ALA A 153 -11.66 -8.53 8.72
C ALA A 153 -12.56 -7.68 9.61
N LYS A 154 -12.09 -6.48 9.94
CA LYS A 154 -12.85 -5.50 10.71
C LYS A 154 -12.95 -4.21 9.94
N VAL A 155 -14.15 -3.66 9.86
CA VAL A 155 -14.41 -2.31 9.36
C VAL A 155 -14.61 -1.37 10.53
N GLN A 156 -13.99 -0.20 10.47
CA GLN A 156 -14.10 0.82 11.51
C GLN A 156 -14.20 2.20 10.88
N ARG A 157 -15.02 3.06 11.48
CA ARG A 157 -15.18 4.45 11.06
C ARG A 157 -14.46 5.36 12.04
N VAL A 158 -13.79 6.39 11.52
CA VAL A 158 -13.22 7.43 12.38
C VAL A 158 -14.36 8.19 13.06
N LYS A 159 -14.32 8.20 14.40
CA LYS A 159 -15.32 8.85 15.25
C LYS A 159 -15.40 10.34 14.90
N ASN A 160 -16.61 10.85 14.87
CA ASN A 160 -16.91 12.27 14.61
C ASN A 160 -16.40 12.81 13.27
N SER A 161 -15.95 11.94 12.35
CA SER A 161 -15.55 12.37 11.03
C SER A 161 -16.75 12.80 10.18
N THR A 162 -16.62 13.91 9.50
CA THR A 162 -17.60 14.40 8.53
C THR A 162 -17.50 13.64 7.20
N ALA A 163 -18.54 13.71 6.37
CA ALA A 163 -18.49 13.16 5.01
C ALA A 163 -17.36 13.79 4.18
N SER A 164 -17.12 15.11 4.35
CA SER A 164 -16.03 15.82 3.70
C SER A 164 -14.65 15.29 4.10
N GLN A 165 -14.42 15.04 5.39
CA GLN A 165 -13.14 14.49 5.87
C GLN A 165 -12.91 13.07 5.34
N ARG A 166 -13.94 12.22 5.31
CA ARG A 166 -13.85 10.89 4.70
C ARG A 166 -13.50 10.96 3.21
N ALA A 167 -14.15 11.85 2.46
CA ALA A 167 -13.84 12.06 1.05
C ALA A 167 -12.39 12.57 0.84
N LYS A 168 -11.92 13.47 1.71
CA LYS A 168 -10.53 13.98 1.67
C LYS A 168 -9.52 12.89 1.99
N ALA A 169 -9.79 12.01 2.97
CA ALA A 169 -8.92 10.87 3.26
C ALA A 169 -8.80 9.92 2.06
N VAL A 170 -9.93 9.60 1.39
CA VAL A 170 -9.92 8.84 0.13
C VAL A 170 -9.17 9.57 -0.97
N LYS A 171 -9.37 10.88 -1.12
CA LYS A 171 -8.63 11.69 -2.11
C LYS A 171 -7.13 11.65 -1.86
N TYR A 172 -6.71 11.71 -0.59
CA TYR A 172 -5.29 11.60 -0.23
C TYR A 172 -4.70 10.27 -0.70
N THR A 173 -5.36 9.14 -0.39
CA THR A 173 -4.86 7.82 -0.82
C THR A 173 -4.85 7.64 -2.33
N LYS A 174 -5.83 8.22 -3.04
CA LYS A 174 -5.84 8.23 -4.51
C LYS A 174 -4.65 8.99 -5.11
N ALA A 175 -4.21 10.05 -4.45
CA ALA A 175 -3.03 10.81 -4.89
C ALA A 175 -1.72 10.04 -4.75
N GLN A 176 -1.68 8.97 -3.94
CA GLN A 176 -0.50 8.11 -3.75
C GLN A 176 -0.52 6.86 -4.65
N LEU A 177 -1.50 6.72 -5.53
CA LEU A 177 -1.59 5.56 -6.43
C LEU A 177 -0.31 5.42 -7.26
N TYR A 178 0.15 4.17 -7.35
CA TYR A 178 1.37 3.74 -8.05
C TYR A 178 2.68 4.11 -7.36
N GLU A 179 2.67 4.78 -6.23
CA GLU A 179 3.87 4.95 -5.42
C GLU A 179 4.37 3.61 -4.86
N PRO A 180 5.69 3.46 -4.66
CA PRO A 180 6.30 2.19 -4.28
C PRO A 180 5.93 1.77 -2.85
N TYR A 181 6.17 0.49 -2.55
CA TYR A 181 6.05 -0.02 -1.18
C TYR A 181 7.22 0.45 -0.32
N ASN A 182 6.92 0.88 0.90
CA ASN A 182 7.92 1.26 1.89
C ASN A 182 8.28 0.05 2.78
N TYR A 183 9.47 -0.49 2.61
CA TYR A 183 9.99 -1.59 3.42
C TYR A 183 10.68 -1.12 4.71
N ASN A 184 10.93 0.18 4.87
CA ASN A 184 11.40 0.75 6.12
C ASN A 184 10.21 1.08 7.04
N PHE A 185 9.83 0.12 7.85
CA PHE A 185 8.67 0.25 8.74
C PHE A 185 8.89 1.21 9.91
N ALA A 186 10.12 1.64 10.18
CA ALA A 186 10.44 2.70 11.13
C ALA A 186 10.24 4.11 10.56
N SER A 187 10.05 4.23 9.25
CA SER A 187 9.99 5.52 8.54
C SER A 187 8.56 5.92 8.19
N LYS A 188 7.65 5.97 9.19
CA LYS A 188 6.23 6.31 8.96
C LYS A 188 6.00 7.72 8.43
N ASN A 189 6.98 8.61 8.55
CA ASN A 189 6.86 9.99 8.06
C ASN A 189 7.28 10.17 6.59
N LYS A 190 7.84 9.14 5.96
CA LYS A 190 8.16 9.13 4.54
C LYS A 190 6.89 9.27 3.70
N THR A 191 6.92 10.04 2.60
CA THR A 191 5.74 10.40 1.81
C THR A 191 5.87 10.06 0.32
N ASP A 192 6.89 9.32 -0.08
CA ASP A 192 7.17 8.86 -1.44
C ASP A 192 7.09 7.33 -1.58
N SER A 193 6.72 6.65 -0.52
CA SER A 193 6.54 5.20 -0.46
C SER A 193 5.72 4.82 0.78
N TRP A 194 4.97 3.71 0.70
CA TRP A 194 3.93 3.43 1.67
C TRP A 194 3.86 1.95 2.04
N TYR A 195 3.82 1.62 3.33
CA TYR A 195 3.26 0.35 3.76
C TYR A 195 1.78 0.52 4.17
N CYS A 196 1.06 -0.58 4.29
CA CYS A 196 -0.41 -0.58 4.33
C CYS A 196 -1.00 0.33 5.43
N SER A 197 -0.54 0.19 6.66
CA SER A 197 -1.03 0.98 7.80
C SER A 197 -0.50 2.41 7.81
N GLN A 198 0.71 2.67 7.28
CA GLN A 198 1.24 4.02 7.09
C GLN A 198 0.33 4.85 6.18
N LEU A 199 -0.09 4.27 5.04
CA LEU A 199 -0.97 4.94 4.09
C LEU A 199 -2.31 5.33 4.74
N VAL A 200 -2.93 4.39 5.46
CA VAL A 200 -4.20 4.63 6.17
C VAL A 200 -4.04 5.68 7.25
N TRP A 201 -3.02 5.54 8.10
CA TRP A 201 -2.73 6.48 9.16
C TRP A 201 -2.50 7.90 8.62
N ARG A 202 -1.67 8.04 7.59
CA ARG A 202 -1.36 9.35 7.02
C ARG A 202 -2.57 10.02 6.39
N ALA A 203 -3.39 9.26 5.65
CA ALA A 203 -4.62 9.78 5.06
C ALA A 203 -5.55 10.42 6.10
N TRP A 204 -5.65 9.82 7.27
CA TRP A 204 -6.47 10.34 8.35
C TRP A 204 -5.77 11.39 9.21
N LYS A 205 -4.45 11.30 9.37
CA LYS A 205 -3.67 12.33 10.05
C LYS A 205 -3.77 13.68 9.35
N GLU A 206 -3.78 13.70 8.02
CA GLU A 206 -4.03 14.91 7.21
C GLU A 206 -5.46 15.47 7.39
N GLN A 207 -6.37 14.70 7.97
CA GLN A 207 -7.72 15.17 8.33
C GLN A 207 -7.85 15.51 9.82
N GLY A 208 -6.76 15.53 10.56
CA GLY A 208 -6.72 15.85 11.99
C GLY A 208 -6.95 14.66 12.94
N TYR A 209 -6.92 13.43 12.44
CA TYR A 209 -7.13 12.22 13.25
C TYR A 209 -5.86 11.37 13.28
N ASP A 210 -5.11 11.44 14.37
CA ASP A 210 -3.99 10.54 14.61
C ASP A 210 -4.52 9.17 15.05
N LEU A 211 -4.43 8.18 14.18
CA LEU A 211 -4.87 6.81 14.45
C LEU A 211 -3.81 5.97 15.16
N ASP A 212 -2.60 6.49 15.27
CA ASP A 212 -1.49 5.86 15.97
C ASP A 212 -1.38 6.43 17.39
N SER A 213 -1.44 5.56 18.37
CA SER A 213 -1.24 5.90 19.79
C SER A 213 0.04 5.28 20.35
N SER A 214 0.82 4.60 19.50
CA SER A 214 2.07 3.96 19.92
C SER A 214 3.24 4.94 19.90
N SER A 215 4.25 4.65 20.72
CA SER A 215 5.51 5.38 20.75
C SER A 215 6.55 4.84 19.76
N VAL A 216 6.25 3.73 19.09
CA VAL A 216 7.17 3.13 18.10
C VAL A 216 7.29 4.00 16.85
N PRO A 217 8.46 4.00 16.19
CA PRO A 217 8.67 4.80 14.98
C PRO A 217 7.75 4.43 13.80
N GLY A 218 7.24 3.19 13.75
CA GLY A 218 6.26 2.71 12.77
C GLY A 218 4.82 2.89 13.23
N VAL A 219 3.89 2.64 12.33
CA VAL A 219 2.46 2.46 12.64
C VAL A 219 1.99 1.14 12.04
N PHE A 220 1.42 0.26 12.84
CA PHE A 220 1.10 -1.10 12.42
C PHE A 220 -0.42 -1.33 12.39
N PRO A 221 -0.91 -2.38 11.68
CA PRO A 221 -2.34 -2.66 11.63
C PRO A 221 -2.99 -2.81 13.00
N VAL A 222 -2.28 -3.36 13.98
CA VAL A 222 -2.77 -3.49 15.36
C VAL A 222 -2.97 -2.14 16.04
N ASP A 223 -2.10 -1.16 15.79
CA ASP A 223 -2.22 0.20 16.34
C ASP A 223 -3.48 0.87 15.78
N ILE A 224 -3.67 0.78 14.46
CA ILE A 224 -4.88 1.26 13.79
C ILE A 224 -6.12 0.60 14.38
N ARG A 225 -6.13 -0.75 14.46
CA ARG A 225 -7.29 -1.53 14.90
C ARG A 225 -7.73 -1.19 16.34
N LYS A 226 -6.78 -0.87 17.21
CA LYS A 226 -6.98 -0.53 18.62
C LYS A 226 -7.18 0.96 18.85
N SER A 227 -7.03 1.79 17.84
CA SER A 227 -7.12 3.23 17.97
C SER A 227 -8.44 3.66 18.61
N ASN A 228 -8.35 4.47 19.66
CA ASN A 228 -9.51 5.04 20.31
C ASN A 228 -10.26 6.07 19.45
N LYS A 229 -9.70 6.46 18.32
CA LYS A 229 -10.34 7.33 17.32
C LYS A 229 -11.29 6.57 16.41
N LEU A 230 -11.29 5.23 16.44
CA LEU A 230 -12.15 4.38 15.61
C LEU A 230 -13.32 3.78 16.41
N LYS A 231 -14.43 3.53 15.71
CA LYS A 231 -15.63 2.84 16.21
C LYS A 231 -16.10 1.79 15.23
#